data_cef3c9a754ed9bf6b462092e5e3f09f2
#
_entry.id   cef3c9a754ed9bf6b462092e5e3f09f2
#
_cell.length_a   1.000
_cell.length_b   1.000
_cell.length_c   1.000
_cell.angle_alpha   90.00
_cell.angle_beta   90.00
_cell.angle_gamma   90.00
#
_symmetry.space_group_name_H-M   'P 1'
#
loop_
_entity.id
_entity.type
_entity.pdbx_description
1 polymer ?
#
loop_
_entity_poly.entity_id
_entity_poly.type
_entity_poly.pdbx_seq_one_letter_code
_entity_poly.pdbx_strand_id
1 'polypeptide(L)'
;MTPSIQIIFASQTGRNRAIAGHLQAQLASRAQTVITEISQVDAFALTQADAVIIVSYTYHDGDLPDEAQDFFEDLKEVDLKRTKFAVCGSSSKRHIHFGRAIDYLTIQFNSSNGEQVADSVKIDQDPDDADYQRLNQLAQNVLASLA
;
A
#
# COMPACT_ATOMS: atom_id res chain seq x y z
N MET A 1 -21.52 -10.05 4.39
CA MET A 1 -20.85 -8.99 5.16
C MET A 1 -19.96 -8.18 4.26
N THR A 2 -19.88 -6.88 4.51
CA THR A 2 -19.03 -6.00 3.75
C THR A 2 -17.58 -6.14 4.26
N PRO A 3 -16.60 -6.45 3.40
CA PRO A 3 -15.22 -6.57 3.84
C PRO A 3 -14.63 -5.22 4.26
N SER A 4 -13.64 -5.27 5.14
CA SER A 4 -12.91 -4.09 5.61
C SER A 4 -11.54 -4.02 4.94
N ILE A 5 -11.22 -2.84 4.41
CA ILE A 5 -9.92 -2.58 3.77
C ILE A 5 -9.28 -1.37 4.43
N GLN A 6 -8.07 -1.54 4.91
CA GLN A 6 -7.27 -0.45 5.45
C GLN A 6 -6.30 0.03 4.39
N ILE A 7 -6.37 1.32 4.07
CA ILE A 7 -5.45 1.96 3.12
C ILE A 7 -4.48 2.81 3.94
N ILE A 8 -3.21 2.47 3.86
CA ILE A 8 -2.15 3.09 4.66
C ILE A 8 -1.22 3.84 3.73
N PHE A 9 -1.00 5.12 3.99
CA PHE A 9 -0.17 5.93 3.11
C PHE A 9 0.98 6.63 3.82
N ALA A 10 2.07 6.83 3.08
CA ALA A 10 3.14 7.75 3.41
C ALA A 10 3.24 8.77 2.28
N SER A 11 3.14 10.04 2.59
CA SER A 11 3.12 11.08 1.55
C SER A 11 3.85 12.33 2.00
N GLN A 12 4.89 12.71 1.26
CA GLN A 12 5.64 13.93 1.51
C GLN A 12 5.03 15.13 0.82
N THR A 13 4.53 14.93 -0.41
CA THR A 13 4.03 16.02 -1.26
C THR A 13 2.51 16.02 -1.42
N GLY A 14 1.81 15.06 -0.81
CA GLY A 14 0.37 14.87 -0.99
C GLY A 14 0.02 13.95 -2.16
N ARG A 15 0.99 13.59 -3.01
CA ARG A 15 0.76 12.74 -4.19
C ARG A 15 0.27 11.35 -3.83
N ASN A 16 0.93 10.69 -2.88
CA ASN A 16 0.55 9.35 -2.45
C ASN A 16 -0.76 9.37 -1.64
N ARG A 17 -1.03 10.43 -0.91
CA ARG A 17 -2.34 10.60 -0.28
C ARG A 17 -3.45 10.69 -1.32
N ALA A 18 -3.22 11.38 -2.43
CA ALA A 18 -4.19 11.46 -3.53
C ALA A 18 -4.42 10.09 -4.18
N ILE A 19 -3.36 9.29 -4.32
CA ILE A 19 -3.47 7.92 -4.81
C ILE A 19 -4.32 7.08 -3.86
N ALA A 20 -4.10 7.19 -2.55
CA ALA A 20 -4.91 6.50 -1.55
C ALA A 20 -6.38 6.89 -1.65
N GLY A 21 -6.67 8.18 -1.86
CA GLY A 21 -8.03 8.67 -2.07
C GLY A 21 -8.69 8.11 -3.33
N HIS A 22 -7.93 7.99 -4.41
CA HIS A 22 -8.40 7.37 -5.65
C HIS A 22 -8.78 5.90 -5.42
N LEU A 23 -7.92 5.16 -4.73
CA LEU A 23 -8.20 3.75 -4.41
C LEU A 23 -9.44 3.62 -3.54
N GLN A 24 -9.59 4.49 -2.53
CA GLN A 24 -10.78 4.48 -1.70
C GLN A 24 -12.05 4.69 -2.53
N ALA A 25 -12.03 5.61 -3.49
CA ALA A 25 -13.17 5.85 -4.36
C ALA A 25 -13.52 4.62 -5.19
N GLN A 26 -12.52 3.86 -5.62
CA GLN A 26 -12.74 2.62 -6.38
C GLN A 26 -13.33 1.50 -5.52
N LEU A 27 -13.08 1.51 -4.22
CA LEU A 27 -13.44 0.42 -3.30
C LEU A 27 -14.71 0.70 -2.50
N ALA A 28 -15.10 1.96 -2.34
CA ALA A 28 -16.08 2.40 -1.34
C ALA A 28 -17.48 1.80 -1.54
N SER A 29 -17.87 1.45 -2.77
CA SER A 29 -19.18 0.87 -3.03
C SER A 29 -19.27 -0.61 -2.61
N ARG A 30 -18.12 -1.28 -2.39
CA ARG A 30 -18.07 -2.73 -2.15
C ARG A 30 -17.32 -3.12 -0.88
N ALA A 31 -16.70 -2.15 -0.20
CA ALA A 31 -15.92 -2.40 1.02
C ALA A 31 -16.02 -1.23 1.97
N GLN A 32 -15.85 -1.51 3.27
CA GLN A 32 -15.61 -0.48 4.26
C GLN A 32 -14.13 -0.12 4.21
N THR A 33 -13.82 1.15 3.99
CA THR A 33 -12.44 1.60 3.82
C THR A 33 -12.07 2.65 4.86
N VAL A 34 -10.84 2.55 5.35
CA VAL A 34 -10.26 3.56 6.24
C VAL A 34 -8.91 3.95 5.65
N ILE A 35 -8.67 5.25 5.52
CA ILE A 35 -7.37 5.78 5.10
C ILE A 35 -6.64 6.30 6.33
N THR A 36 -5.41 5.83 6.54
CA THR A 36 -4.60 6.23 7.71
C THR A 36 -3.17 6.50 7.26
N GLU A 37 -2.58 7.56 7.82
CA GLU A 37 -1.17 7.86 7.59
C GLU A 37 -0.32 6.82 8.32
N ILE A 38 0.77 6.36 7.68
CA ILE A 38 1.52 5.19 8.12
C ILE A 38 2.11 5.32 9.54
N SER A 39 2.48 6.54 9.95
CA SER A 39 3.02 6.76 11.30
C SER A 39 1.98 6.57 12.40
N GLN A 40 0.69 6.56 12.06
CA GLN A 40 -0.42 6.41 12.99
C GLN A 40 -0.94 4.97 13.04
N VAL A 41 -0.36 4.05 12.28
CA VAL A 41 -0.85 2.68 12.16
C VAL A 41 -0.10 1.76 13.12
N ASP A 42 -0.87 0.93 13.83
CA ASP A 42 -0.31 -0.16 14.63
C ASP A 42 -0.20 -1.40 13.74
N ALA A 43 1.04 -1.78 13.41
CA ALA A 43 1.30 -2.94 12.55
C ALA A 43 0.77 -4.24 13.18
N PHE A 44 0.73 -4.32 14.51
CA PHE A 44 0.23 -5.51 15.21
C PHE A 44 -1.28 -5.68 15.09
N ALA A 45 -2.01 -4.64 14.65
CA ALA A 45 -3.46 -4.68 14.47
C ALA A 45 -3.90 -4.93 13.02
N LEU A 46 -2.97 -5.13 12.09
CA LEU A 46 -3.30 -5.28 10.66
C LEU A 46 -4.19 -6.49 10.37
N THR A 47 -4.08 -7.55 11.16
CA THR A 47 -4.90 -8.76 10.98
C THR A 47 -6.38 -8.53 11.27
N GLN A 48 -6.75 -7.39 11.83
CA GLN A 48 -8.16 -7.03 12.08
C GLN A 48 -8.88 -6.57 10.80
N ALA A 49 -8.12 -6.24 9.76
CA ALA A 49 -8.69 -5.91 8.45
C ALA A 49 -8.72 -7.13 7.54
N ASP A 50 -9.66 -7.17 6.60
CA ASP A 50 -9.71 -8.25 5.60
C ASP A 50 -8.61 -8.08 4.55
N ALA A 51 -8.27 -6.84 4.23
CA ALA A 51 -7.16 -6.54 3.34
C ALA A 51 -6.50 -5.21 3.72
N VAL A 52 -5.23 -5.07 3.32
CA VAL A 52 -4.42 -3.88 3.56
C VAL A 52 -3.81 -3.43 2.24
N ILE A 53 -3.92 -2.15 1.93
CA ILE A 53 -3.23 -1.54 0.78
C ILE A 53 -2.26 -0.50 1.30
N ILE A 54 -0.98 -0.63 0.92
CA ILE A 54 0.06 0.32 1.30
C ILE A 54 0.35 1.22 0.11
N VAL A 55 0.38 2.53 0.35
CA VAL A 55 0.70 3.55 -0.66
C VAL A 55 1.86 4.36 -0.14
N SER A 56 3.05 4.20 -0.72
CA SER A 56 4.26 4.83 -0.21
C SER A 56 5.11 5.43 -1.31
N TYR A 57 5.88 6.45 -0.97
CA TYR A 57 6.96 6.94 -1.81
C TYR A 57 8.27 6.26 -1.42
N THR A 58 9.28 6.43 -2.27
CA THR A 58 10.66 6.01 -1.98
C THR A 58 11.47 7.25 -1.65
N TYR A 59 12.16 7.24 -0.52
CA TYR A 59 12.92 8.38 -0.04
C TYR A 59 14.37 8.28 -0.52
N HIS A 60 14.98 9.42 -0.85
CA HIS A 60 16.35 9.46 -1.38
C HIS A 60 16.57 8.43 -2.49
N ASP A 61 17.65 7.66 -2.42
CA ASP A 61 18.07 6.70 -3.45
C ASP A 61 17.59 5.27 -3.16
N GLY A 62 16.38 5.12 -2.63
CA GLY A 62 15.79 3.80 -2.42
C GLY A 62 15.40 3.50 -0.99
N ASP A 63 15.43 4.50 -0.10
CA ASP A 63 15.09 4.29 1.30
C ASP A 63 13.58 4.32 1.52
N LEU A 64 13.15 3.64 2.60
CA LEU A 64 11.80 3.83 3.12
C LEU A 64 11.64 5.25 3.65
N PRO A 65 10.43 5.85 3.54
CA PRO A 65 10.15 7.12 4.22
C PRO A 65 10.45 7.02 5.72
N ASP A 66 10.93 8.14 6.29
CA ASP A 66 11.22 8.17 7.74
C ASP A 66 9.99 7.80 8.57
N GLU A 67 8.80 8.31 8.18
CA GLU A 67 7.55 8.02 8.89
C GLU A 67 7.11 6.56 8.78
N ALA A 68 7.72 5.77 7.90
CA ALA A 68 7.41 4.35 7.71
C ALA A 68 8.38 3.42 8.45
N GLN A 69 9.46 3.95 9.02
CA GLN A 69 10.51 3.11 9.62
C GLN A 69 9.98 2.26 10.77
N ASP A 70 9.28 2.86 11.72
CA ASP A 70 8.74 2.13 12.87
C ASP A 70 7.72 1.07 12.44
N PHE A 71 6.84 1.44 11.51
CA PHE A 71 5.88 0.49 10.95
C PHE A 71 6.59 -0.71 10.33
N PHE A 72 7.63 -0.45 9.53
CA PHE A 72 8.39 -1.50 8.85
C PHE A 72 9.10 -2.42 9.85
N GLU A 73 9.71 -1.86 10.88
CA GLU A 73 10.39 -2.66 11.91
C GLU A 73 9.39 -3.50 12.69
N ASP A 74 8.24 -2.94 13.06
CA ASP A 74 7.19 -3.68 13.74
C ASP A 74 6.63 -4.80 12.87
N LEU A 75 6.51 -4.55 11.56
CA LEU A 75 5.99 -5.54 10.62
C LEU A 75 6.82 -6.83 10.62
N LYS A 76 8.13 -6.72 10.89
CA LYS A 76 9.00 -7.89 10.98
C LYS A 76 8.63 -8.82 12.13
N GLU A 77 7.93 -8.30 13.14
CA GLU A 77 7.52 -9.05 14.33
C GLU A 77 6.06 -9.54 14.26
N VAL A 78 5.36 -9.23 13.15
CA VAL A 78 3.94 -9.55 13.00
C VAL A 78 3.76 -10.82 12.18
N ASP A 79 2.87 -11.70 12.64
CA ASP A 79 2.35 -12.79 11.80
C ASP A 79 1.02 -12.30 11.22
N LEU A 80 1.01 -12.02 9.92
CA LEU A 80 -0.17 -11.49 9.24
C LEU A 80 -1.25 -12.53 8.98
N LYS A 81 -0.97 -13.81 9.25
CA LYS A 81 -1.98 -14.90 9.18
C LYS A 81 -2.73 -14.89 7.85
N ARG A 82 -2.01 -14.66 6.76
CA ARG A 82 -2.56 -14.60 5.40
C ARG A 82 -3.48 -13.42 5.14
N THR A 83 -3.39 -12.35 5.93
CA THR A 83 -4.07 -11.09 5.62
C THR A 83 -3.69 -10.66 4.21
N LYS A 84 -4.68 -10.33 3.39
CA LYS A 84 -4.48 -9.96 1.99
C LYS A 84 -3.89 -8.57 1.89
N PHE A 85 -2.97 -8.37 0.94
CA PHE A 85 -2.35 -7.07 0.80
C PHE A 85 -1.97 -6.75 -0.65
N ALA A 86 -1.79 -5.47 -0.91
CA ALA A 86 -1.22 -4.93 -2.13
C ALA A 86 -0.39 -3.69 -1.80
N VAL A 87 0.62 -3.40 -2.61
CA VAL A 87 1.52 -2.27 -2.39
C VAL A 87 1.64 -1.45 -3.67
N CYS A 88 1.59 -0.14 -3.54
CA CYS A 88 1.78 0.78 -4.65
C CYS A 88 2.34 2.11 -4.17
N GLY A 89 2.66 2.97 -5.09
CA GLY A 89 3.05 4.32 -4.73
C GLY A 89 3.80 5.04 -5.83
N SER A 90 3.93 6.35 -5.64
CA SER A 90 4.60 7.25 -6.56
C SER A 90 5.93 7.72 -5.98
N SER A 91 6.96 7.66 -6.79
CA SER A 91 8.27 8.25 -6.50
C SER A 91 8.83 8.85 -7.78
N SER A 92 10.14 9.07 -7.88
CA SER A 92 10.74 9.67 -9.07
C SER A 92 11.74 8.73 -9.72
N LYS A 93 11.63 8.53 -11.04
CA LYS A 93 12.61 7.79 -11.83
C LYS A 93 13.99 8.47 -11.87
N ARG A 94 14.09 9.70 -11.41
CA ARG A 94 15.38 10.40 -11.29
C ARG A 94 16.29 9.74 -10.27
N HIS A 95 15.71 8.98 -9.32
CA HIS A 95 16.48 8.24 -8.32
C HIS A 95 16.92 6.89 -8.90
N ILE A 96 18.12 6.45 -8.53
CA ILE A 96 18.73 5.22 -9.03
C ILE A 96 17.87 4.00 -8.71
N HIS A 97 17.25 3.98 -7.52
CA HIS A 97 16.44 2.86 -7.05
C HIS A 97 14.96 3.23 -7.04
N PHE A 98 14.43 3.52 -8.23
CA PHE A 98 13.02 3.90 -8.40
C PHE A 98 12.08 2.87 -7.78
N GLY A 99 11.21 3.35 -6.88
CA GLY A 99 10.18 2.51 -6.28
C GLY A 99 10.71 1.41 -5.35
N ARG A 100 11.93 1.51 -4.86
CA ARG A 100 12.53 0.46 -4.03
C ARG A 100 11.82 0.27 -2.70
N ALA A 101 11.22 1.34 -2.15
CA ALA A 101 10.41 1.21 -0.93
C ALA A 101 9.21 0.29 -1.16
N ILE A 102 8.61 0.32 -2.36
CA ILE A 102 7.52 -0.57 -2.75
C ILE A 102 8.01 -2.02 -2.71
N ASP A 103 9.21 -2.28 -3.22
CA ASP A 103 9.79 -3.62 -3.20
C ASP A 103 10.06 -4.10 -1.76
N TYR A 104 10.64 -3.25 -0.92
CA TYR A 104 10.90 -3.59 0.48
C TYR A 104 9.62 -3.92 1.23
N LEU A 105 8.58 -3.12 1.05
CA LEU A 105 7.29 -3.36 1.70
C LEU A 105 6.66 -4.65 1.20
N THR A 106 6.68 -4.89 -0.11
CA THR A 106 6.13 -6.11 -0.71
C THR A 106 6.84 -7.34 -0.15
N ILE A 107 8.16 -7.32 -0.11
CA ILE A 107 8.96 -8.44 0.41
C ILE A 107 8.64 -8.66 1.89
N GLN A 108 8.57 -7.60 2.68
CA GLN A 108 8.33 -7.76 4.12
C GLN A 108 6.92 -8.25 4.42
N PHE A 109 5.89 -7.76 3.72
CA PHE A 109 4.55 -8.29 3.89
C PHE A 109 4.48 -9.79 3.57
N ASN A 110 5.14 -10.22 2.50
CA ASN A 110 5.23 -11.65 2.17
C ASN A 110 5.98 -12.43 3.25
N SER A 111 7.10 -11.88 3.75
CA SER A 111 7.90 -12.54 4.80
C SER A 111 7.14 -12.63 6.13
N SER A 112 6.22 -11.72 6.38
CA SER A 112 5.36 -11.70 7.58
C SER A 112 4.09 -12.53 7.42
N ASN A 113 4.03 -13.41 6.43
CA ASN A 113 2.88 -14.29 6.12
C ASN A 113 1.64 -13.54 5.61
N GLY A 114 1.82 -12.42 4.93
CA GLY A 114 0.75 -11.79 4.16
C GLY A 114 0.48 -12.55 2.87
N GLU A 115 -0.70 -12.36 2.32
CA GLU A 115 -1.07 -12.92 1.03
C GLU A 115 -1.17 -11.81 -0.02
N GLN A 116 -0.21 -11.73 -0.93
CA GLN A 116 -0.21 -10.73 -1.99
C GLN A 116 -1.30 -11.05 -3.01
N VAL A 117 -2.22 -10.11 -3.22
CA VAL A 117 -3.38 -10.35 -4.09
C VAL A 117 -3.39 -9.49 -5.35
N ALA A 118 -2.39 -8.65 -5.52
CA ALA A 118 -2.21 -7.82 -6.73
C ALA A 118 -0.74 -7.54 -6.94
N ASP A 119 -0.35 -7.36 -8.20
CA ASP A 119 1.01 -6.92 -8.52
C ASP A 119 1.24 -5.52 -7.98
N SER A 120 2.44 -5.27 -7.48
CA SER A 120 2.83 -3.95 -6.99
C SER A 120 2.85 -2.95 -8.14
N VAL A 121 2.40 -1.72 -7.87
CA VAL A 121 2.33 -0.66 -8.89
C VAL A 121 3.28 0.46 -8.50
N LYS A 122 4.24 0.73 -9.37
CA LYS A 122 5.20 1.84 -9.23
C LYS A 122 4.84 2.94 -10.21
N ILE A 123 4.71 4.16 -9.72
CA ILE A 123 4.30 5.32 -10.51
C ILE A 123 5.42 6.35 -10.47
N ASP A 124 5.74 6.93 -11.63
CA ASP A 124 6.71 8.02 -11.74
C ASP A 124 5.99 9.35 -11.60
N GLN A 125 6.19 10.02 -10.47
CA GLN A 125 5.59 11.32 -10.16
C GLN A 125 4.06 11.27 -10.20
N ASP A 126 3.38 12.12 -10.98
CA ASP A 126 1.93 12.13 -11.06
C ASP A 126 1.43 11.00 -11.95
N PRO A 127 0.38 10.27 -11.52
CA PRO A 127 -0.17 9.19 -12.34
C PRO A 127 -0.70 9.71 -13.68
N ASP A 128 -0.38 9.00 -14.76
CA ASP A 128 -1.01 9.17 -16.06
C ASP A 128 -2.20 8.20 -16.19
N ASP A 129 -2.87 8.21 -17.36
CA ASP A 129 -4.04 7.36 -17.59
C ASP A 129 -3.71 5.88 -17.45
N ALA A 130 -2.54 5.45 -17.94
CA ALA A 130 -2.11 4.05 -17.84
C ALA A 130 -1.86 3.67 -16.38
N ASP A 131 -1.30 4.58 -15.58
CA ASP A 131 -1.08 4.37 -14.15
C ASP A 131 -2.41 4.21 -13.42
N TYR A 132 -3.40 5.06 -13.72
CA TYR A 132 -4.73 4.95 -13.12
C TYR A 132 -5.38 3.62 -13.47
N GLN A 133 -5.22 3.13 -14.70
CA GLN A 133 -5.73 1.81 -15.10
C GLN A 133 -5.09 0.70 -14.27
N ARG A 134 -3.77 0.78 -14.00
CA ARG A 134 -3.09 -0.20 -13.18
C ARG A 134 -3.54 -0.13 -11.72
N LEU A 135 -3.77 1.09 -11.19
CA LEU A 135 -4.32 1.26 -9.85
C LEU A 135 -5.74 0.71 -9.74
N ASN A 136 -6.56 0.93 -10.76
CA ASN A 136 -7.92 0.39 -10.81
C ASN A 136 -7.89 -1.14 -10.85
N GLN A 137 -6.95 -1.72 -11.58
CA GLN A 137 -6.77 -3.17 -11.62
C GLN A 137 -6.34 -3.73 -10.27
N LEU A 138 -5.43 -3.02 -9.58
CA LEU A 138 -5.03 -3.38 -8.21
C LEU A 138 -6.26 -3.43 -7.29
N ALA A 139 -7.10 -2.40 -7.34
CA ALA A 139 -8.32 -2.34 -6.53
C ALA A 139 -9.27 -3.49 -6.87
N GLN A 140 -9.47 -3.79 -8.16
CA GLN A 140 -10.30 -4.91 -8.59
C GLN A 140 -9.77 -6.25 -8.10
N ASN A 141 -8.45 -6.45 -8.16
CA ASN A 141 -7.83 -7.69 -7.70
C ASN A 141 -8.01 -7.86 -6.19
N VAL A 142 -7.88 -6.78 -5.42
CA VAL A 142 -8.14 -6.83 -3.97
C VAL A 142 -9.59 -7.22 -3.71
N LEU A 143 -10.55 -6.58 -4.37
CA LEU A 143 -11.97 -6.91 -4.20
C LEU A 143 -12.27 -8.35 -4.59
N ALA A 144 -11.72 -8.82 -5.72
CA ALA A 144 -11.94 -10.19 -6.17
C ALA A 144 -11.42 -11.21 -5.15
N SER A 145 -10.33 -10.91 -4.46
CA SER A 145 -9.76 -11.79 -3.45
C SER A 145 -10.63 -11.90 -2.19
N LEU A 146 -11.53 -10.94 -1.98
CA LEU A 146 -12.41 -10.87 -0.82
C LEU A 146 -13.84 -11.38 -1.11
N ALA A 147 -14.11 -11.71 -2.35
CA ALA A 147 -15.43 -12.17 -2.78
C ALA A 147 -15.68 -13.65 -2.36
#